data_a27fcc0faa8234c96da3872424d423eb
#
_entry.id   a27fcc0faa8234c96da3872424d423eb
#
_cell.length_a   1.000
_cell.length_b   1.000
_cell.length_c   1.000
_cell.angle_alpha   90.00
_cell.angle_beta   90.00
_cell.angle_gamma   90.00
#
_symmetry.space_group_name_H-M   'P 1'
#
loop_
_entity.id
_entity.type
_entity.pdbx_description
1 polymer ?
#
loop_
_entity_poly.entity_id
_entity_poly.type
_entity_poly.pdbx_seq_one_letter_code
_entity_poly.pdbx_strand_id
1 'polypeptide(L)'
;LNGTELKRNFKVNSIKKIPCEQCNKEYKNAYEITSGKGEKVNASFVINAAGVYADEIHSLVAKPSYKIKPSRGQYFLLDHEASGIVNRVIFQCPSNGTKGVLVAPTCHDNIIVGPDAEATEKDDIAVTSQGLNYIAELAKKSVPSIDLSLSIRNFAGVRANSTEDDFIIREVPESKGFIDFAGIKSPGLSASFAMGEAALMLLEKAGLHIEQKKRFIDTRKKIRFKELSEQEKKQLIKDNYTYGRVVCRCETITEGEILAALNSIIKPVSVDGIKRRCNAGMGRCQGGFCSPRVIKLLMDFGLEYDEIMQDKNGSYIIAGEL
;
A
#
# COMPACT_ATOMS: atom_id res chain seq x y z
N LEU A 1 -4.73 1.48 16.79
CA LEU A 1 -4.59 0.60 17.95
C LEU A 1 -3.76 1.25 19.06
N ASN A 2 -2.60 1.80 18.73
CA ASN A 2 -1.64 2.36 19.70
C ASN A 2 -1.63 3.90 19.74
N GLY A 3 -2.71 4.57 19.32
CA GLY A 3 -2.89 6.03 19.44
C GLY A 3 -2.46 6.85 18.22
N THR A 4 -2.00 6.22 17.14
CA THR A 4 -1.69 6.93 15.90
C THR A 4 -2.98 7.45 15.25
N GLU A 5 -3.03 8.74 14.94
CA GLU A 5 -4.09 9.36 14.15
C GLU A 5 -3.73 9.28 12.66
N LEU A 6 -4.68 8.86 11.83
CA LEU A 6 -4.55 8.86 10.38
C LEU A 6 -5.43 9.96 9.77
N LYS A 7 -4.81 10.94 9.12
CA LYS A 7 -5.49 11.96 8.31
C LYS A 7 -5.45 11.56 6.84
N ARG A 8 -6.60 11.20 6.28
CA ARG A 8 -6.77 10.93 4.84
C ARG A 8 -7.15 12.23 4.12
N ASN A 9 -6.88 12.28 2.81
CA ASN A 9 -7.13 13.46 1.98
C ASN A 9 -6.40 14.72 2.46
N PHE A 10 -5.28 14.52 3.19
CA PHE A 10 -4.41 15.56 3.71
C PHE A 10 -3.13 15.61 2.85
N LYS A 11 -3.24 16.09 1.60
CA LYS A 11 -2.06 16.33 0.75
C LYS A 11 -1.28 17.51 1.31
N VAL A 12 -0.06 17.27 1.78
CA VAL A 12 0.81 18.31 2.32
C VAL A 12 1.17 19.32 1.22
N ASN A 13 0.91 20.60 1.47
CA ASN A 13 1.17 21.70 0.54
C ASN A 13 2.26 22.64 1.04
N SER A 14 2.40 22.81 2.35
CA SER A 14 3.48 23.59 2.94
C SER A 14 3.89 23.06 4.32
N ILE A 15 5.17 23.25 4.63
CA ILE A 15 5.74 22.96 5.95
C ILE A 15 6.52 24.21 6.36
N LYS A 16 6.18 24.82 7.49
CA LYS A 16 6.83 26.03 8.00
C LYS A 16 7.38 25.78 9.38
N LYS A 17 8.58 26.25 9.64
CA LYS A 17 9.11 26.34 11.01
C LYS A 17 8.33 27.42 11.76
N ILE A 18 7.91 27.10 12.97
CA ILE A 18 7.17 28.00 13.87
C ILE A 18 7.87 28.07 15.23
N PRO A 19 7.58 29.08 16.06
CA PRO A 19 8.07 29.14 17.43
C PRO A 19 7.67 27.88 18.23
N CYS A 20 8.60 27.32 19.01
CA CYS A 20 8.37 26.07 19.73
C CYS A 20 7.22 26.15 20.76
N GLU A 21 6.89 27.37 21.23
CA GLU A 21 5.76 27.58 22.13
C GLU A 21 4.40 27.19 21.53
N GLN A 22 4.31 27.14 20.20
CA GLN A 22 3.08 26.75 19.48
C GLN A 22 2.89 25.23 19.34
N CYS A 23 3.88 24.44 19.74
CA CYS A 23 3.79 22.98 19.77
C CYS A 23 3.93 22.45 21.19
N ASN A 24 5.10 21.99 21.53
CA ASN A 24 5.46 21.52 22.86
C ASN A 24 6.71 22.27 23.32
N LYS A 25 6.62 23.04 24.42
CA LYS A 25 7.72 23.85 24.98
C LYS A 25 8.96 23.03 25.37
N GLU A 26 8.79 21.72 25.54
CA GLU A 26 9.86 20.79 25.84
C GLU A 26 10.86 20.65 24.66
N TYR A 27 10.40 20.85 23.40
CA TYR A 27 11.21 20.65 22.20
C TYR A 27 11.58 22.00 21.57
N LYS A 28 12.83 22.08 21.06
CA LYS A 28 13.38 23.30 20.43
C LYS A 28 12.94 23.50 18.98
N ASN A 29 12.28 22.52 18.38
CA ASN A 29 11.81 22.55 17.00
C ASN A 29 10.30 22.39 16.94
N ALA A 30 9.68 23.08 16.02
CA ALA A 30 8.26 23.03 15.76
C ALA A 30 7.97 23.32 14.28
N TYR A 31 6.97 22.63 13.75
CA TYR A 31 6.54 22.74 12.36
C TYR A 31 5.03 22.89 12.29
N GLU A 32 4.56 23.79 11.44
CA GLU A 32 3.18 23.86 10.97
C GLU A 32 3.12 23.20 9.60
N ILE A 33 2.36 22.11 9.49
CA ILE A 33 2.11 21.37 8.25
C ILE A 33 0.71 21.73 7.76
N THR A 34 0.60 22.27 6.54
CA THR A 34 -0.68 22.70 5.97
C THR A 34 -1.04 21.84 4.77
N SER A 35 -2.28 21.36 4.74
CA SER A 35 -2.82 20.63 3.59
C SER A 35 -3.23 21.58 2.46
N GLY A 36 -3.41 21.03 1.25
CA GLY A 36 -3.95 21.78 0.11
C GLY A 36 -5.37 22.35 0.32
N LYS A 37 -6.09 21.83 1.34
CA LYS A 37 -7.41 22.34 1.76
C LYS A 37 -7.36 23.37 2.90
N GLY A 38 -6.14 23.72 3.35
CA GLY A 38 -5.93 24.69 4.43
C GLY A 38 -6.01 24.10 5.84
N GLU A 39 -6.19 22.78 6.00
CA GLU A 39 -6.10 22.14 7.31
C GLU A 39 -4.66 22.20 7.83
N LYS A 40 -4.50 22.43 9.13
CA LYS A 40 -3.19 22.58 9.76
C LYS A 40 -2.96 21.54 10.84
N VAL A 41 -1.71 21.07 10.93
CA VAL A 41 -1.21 20.22 12.00
C VAL A 41 0.12 20.78 12.48
N ASN A 42 0.26 20.94 13.80
CA ASN A 42 1.52 21.31 14.41
C ASN A 42 2.24 20.08 14.96
N ALA A 43 3.56 19.99 14.71
CA ALA A 43 4.38 18.86 15.14
C ALA A 43 5.77 19.35 15.56
N SER A 44 6.34 18.74 16.61
CA SER A 44 7.72 19.01 17.04
C SER A 44 8.74 18.27 16.17
N PHE A 45 8.35 17.13 15.60
CA PHE A 45 9.18 16.31 14.71
C PHE A 45 8.38 15.91 13.49
N VAL A 46 9.04 15.79 12.35
CA VAL A 46 8.46 15.38 11.08
C VAL A 46 9.28 14.27 10.45
N ILE A 47 8.63 13.18 10.05
CA ILE A 47 9.24 12.14 9.23
C ILE A 47 8.66 12.24 7.83
N ASN A 48 9.51 12.53 6.86
CA ASN A 48 9.16 12.51 5.45
C ASN A 48 9.30 11.10 4.89
N ALA A 49 8.21 10.38 4.77
CA ALA A 49 8.13 9.06 4.15
C ALA A 49 7.23 9.10 2.90
N ALA A 50 7.34 10.17 2.09
CA ALA A 50 6.44 10.47 0.98
C ALA A 50 6.73 9.68 -0.31
N GLY A 51 7.60 8.66 -0.27
CA GLY A 51 7.89 7.79 -1.41
C GLY A 51 8.39 8.55 -2.62
N VAL A 52 7.69 8.47 -3.75
CA VAL A 52 8.07 9.18 -5.00
C VAL A 52 8.04 10.70 -4.88
N TYR A 53 7.39 11.24 -3.86
CA TYR A 53 7.32 12.70 -3.60
C TYR A 53 8.26 13.16 -2.50
N ALA A 54 9.18 12.33 -2.02
CA ALA A 54 10.03 12.66 -0.88
C ALA A 54 10.92 13.90 -1.13
N ASP A 55 11.44 14.09 -2.33
CA ASP A 55 12.21 15.27 -2.73
C ASP A 55 11.37 16.56 -2.76
N GLU A 56 10.10 16.46 -3.15
CA GLU A 56 9.17 17.59 -3.12
C GLU A 56 8.85 18.02 -1.68
N ILE A 57 8.54 17.05 -0.81
CA ILE A 57 8.28 17.33 0.61
C ILE A 57 9.53 17.89 1.29
N HIS A 58 10.73 17.35 1.01
CA HIS A 58 11.98 17.91 1.50
C HIS A 58 12.16 19.38 1.06
N SER A 59 11.82 19.70 -0.19
CA SER A 59 11.96 21.05 -0.75
C SER A 59 11.11 22.11 -0.03
N LEU A 60 10.12 21.70 0.76
CA LEU A 60 9.31 22.61 1.57
C LEU A 60 10.05 23.14 2.82
N VAL A 61 11.15 22.50 3.21
CA VAL A 61 11.91 22.85 4.43
C VAL A 61 13.38 23.20 4.17
N ALA A 62 13.98 22.65 3.11
CA ALA A 62 15.36 22.87 2.72
C ALA A 62 15.57 22.55 1.23
N LYS A 63 16.72 22.93 0.68
CA LYS A 63 17.11 22.52 -0.69
C LYS A 63 17.53 21.04 -0.67
N PRO A 64 16.84 20.13 -1.38
CA PRO A 64 17.18 18.72 -1.32
C PRO A 64 18.53 18.44 -2.01
N SER A 65 19.34 17.59 -1.38
CA SER A 65 20.61 17.09 -1.91
C SER A 65 20.42 15.94 -2.90
N TYR A 66 19.21 15.43 -3.03
CA TYR A 66 18.83 14.31 -3.89
C TYR A 66 17.61 14.65 -4.75
N LYS A 67 17.39 13.84 -5.77
CA LYS A 67 16.16 13.85 -6.57
C LYS A 67 15.62 12.43 -6.69
N ILE A 68 14.30 12.31 -6.72
CA ILE A 68 13.65 11.05 -7.04
C ILE A 68 13.58 10.87 -8.54
N LYS A 69 14.06 9.72 -9.02
CA LYS A 69 14.02 9.28 -10.42
C LYS A 69 13.06 8.09 -10.50
N PRO A 70 11.76 8.33 -10.74
CA PRO A 70 10.78 7.26 -10.70
C PRO A 70 11.01 6.24 -11.82
N SER A 71 10.79 4.95 -11.51
CA SER A 71 10.73 3.89 -12.51
C SER A 71 9.53 2.99 -12.27
N ARG A 72 8.82 2.70 -13.35
CA ARG A 72 7.67 1.80 -13.34
C ARG A 72 8.13 0.35 -13.38
N GLY A 73 7.42 -0.51 -12.65
CA GLY A 73 7.52 -1.96 -12.76
C GLY A 73 6.15 -2.54 -13.02
N GLN A 74 5.99 -3.26 -14.11
CA GLN A 74 4.75 -3.82 -14.59
C GLN A 74 4.70 -5.32 -14.31
N TYR A 75 3.49 -5.87 -14.11
CA TYR A 75 3.32 -7.26 -13.71
C TYR A 75 2.10 -7.90 -14.37
N PHE A 76 2.19 -9.21 -14.61
CA PHE A 76 1.05 -10.10 -14.74
C PHE A 76 0.76 -10.77 -13.41
N LEU A 77 -0.52 -10.93 -13.07
CA LEU A 77 -1.00 -11.81 -12.03
C LEU A 77 -1.80 -12.92 -12.69
N LEU A 78 -1.33 -14.16 -12.59
CA LEU A 78 -1.99 -15.31 -13.17
C LEU A 78 -2.96 -15.97 -12.18
N ASP A 79 -3.96 -16.62 -12.72
CA ASP A 79 -4.97 -17.39 -11.98
C ASP A 79 -4.35 -18.53 -11.16
N HIS A 80 -5.11 -19.05 -10.20
CA HIS A 80 -4.77 -20.26 -9.43
C HIS A 80 -4.55 -21.51 -10.32
N GLU A 81 -5.10 -21.53 -11.54
CA GLU A 81 -4.82 -22.59 -12.51
C GLU A 81 -3.33 -22.69 -12.88
N ALA A 82 -2.59 -21.59 -12.76
CA ALA A 82 -1.14 -21.58 -12.93
C ALA A 82 -0.38 -22.05 -11.68
N SER A 83 -1.07 -22.34 -10.58
CA SER A 83 -0.45 -22.79 -9.33
C SER A 83 0.41 -24.05 -9.56
N GLY A 84 1.57 -24.07 -8.91
CA GLY A 84 2.49 -25.21 -8.98
C GLY A 84 3.42 -25.22 -10.20
N ILE A 85 3.28 -24.31 -11.16
CA ILE A 85 4.23 -24.19 -12.28
C ILE A 85 5.65 -23.87 -11.78
N VAL A 86 5.73 -23.12 -10.68
CA VAL A 86 6.97 -22.86 -9.92
C VAL A 86 6.69 -22.92 -8.43
N ASN A 87 7.61 -23.50 -7.66
CA ASN A 87 7.51 -23.62 -6.19
C ASN A 87 8.48 -22.68 -5.45
N ARG A 88 9.22 -21.90 -6.18
CA ARG A 88 10.22 -20.94 -5.68
C ARG A 88 10.20 -19.70 -6.56
N VAL A 89 10.75 -18.61 -6.06
CA VAL A 89 11.00 -17.42 -6.86
C VAL A 89 12.12 -17.72 -7.84
N ILE A 90 11.85 -17.61 -9.13
CA ILE A 90 12.83 -17.78 -10.19
C ILE A 90 13.24 -16.41 -10.70
N PHE A 91 14.54 -16.12 -10.64
CA PHE A 91 15.15 -14.91 -11.20
C PHE A 91 16.02 -15.30 -12.39
N GLN A 92 16.09 -14.42 -13.37
CA GLN A 92 17.12 -14.46 -14.38
C GLN A 92 18.45 -13.95 -13.82
N CYS A 93 19.57 -14.38 -14.44
CA CYS A 93 20.85 -13.73 -14.16
C CYS A 93 20.76 -12.25 -14.51
N PRO A 94 21.25 -11.35 -13.65
CA PRO A 94 21.25 -9.92 -13.93
C PRO A 94 21.96 -9.60 -15.25
N SER A 95 21.32 -8.79 -16.07
CA SER A 95 21.90 -8.29 -17.32
C SER A 95 21.58 -6.80 -17.48
N ASN A 96 22.49 -6.06 -18.06
CA ASN A 96 22.31 -4.62 -18.34
C ASN A 96 21.81 -3.78 -17.15
N GLY A 97 22.31 -4.07 -15.93
CA GLY A 97 21.95 -3.33 -14.72
C GLY A 97 20.55 -3.64 -14.16
N THR A 98 19.82 -4.61 -14.71
CA THR A 98 18.52 -5.06 -14.22
C THR A 98 18.62 -6.40 -13.50
N LYS A 99 17.74 -6.63 -12.51
CA LYS A 99 17.62 -7.92 -11.83
C LYS A 99 16.87 -8.98 -12.67
N GLY A 100 16.45 -8.64 -13.89
CA GLY A 100 15.62 -9.46 -14.75
C GLY A 100 14.15 -9.57 -14.30
N VAL A 101 13.37 -10.29 -15.09
CA VAL A 101 11.97 -10.62 -14.79
C VAL A 101 11.93 -11.84 -13.90
N LEU A 102 11.15 -11.78 -12.84
CA LEU A 102 10.90 -12.92 -11.95
C LEU A 102 9.59 -13.64 -12.32
N VAL A 103 9.54 -14.93 -12.02
CA VAL A 103 8.33 -15.74 -11.95
C VAL A 103 8.25 -16.30 -10.54
N ALA A 104 7.18 -15.99 -9.80
CA ALA A 104 7.08 -16.34 -8.39
C ALA A 104 5.68 -16.78 -7.98
N PRO A 105 5.55 -17.79 -7.09
CA PRO A 105 4.29 -18.07 -6.43
C PRO A 105 3.96 -17.00 -5.42
N THR A 106 2.67 -16.71 -5.24
CA THR A 106 2.17 -15.84 -4.18
C THR A 106 1.67 -16.66 -2.99
N CYS A 107 1.43 -16.03 -1.85
CA CYS A 107 0.84 -16.68 -0.68
C CYS A 107 -0.66 -17.01 -0.86
N HIS A 108 -1.23 -16.70 -2.01
CA HIS A 108 -2.62 -16.98 -2.37
C HIS A 108 -2.72 -17.92 -3.58
N ASP A 109 -1.70 -18.72 -3.84
CA ASP A 109 -1.63 -19.72 -4.93
C ASP A 109 -1.71 -19.13 -6.36
N ASN A 110 -1.58 -17.82 -6.50
CA ASN A 110 -1.40 -17.19 -7.82
C ASN A 110 0.08 -17.20 -8.23
N ILE A 111 0.35 -16.95 -9.49
CA ILE A 111 1.69 -16.68 -9.98
C ILE A 111 1.81 -15.20 -10.37
N ILE A 112 2.86 -14.55 -9.89
CA ILE A 112 3.20 -13.18 -10.31
C ILE A 112 4.39 -13.23 -11.26
N VAL A 113 4.31 -12.48 -12.38
CA VAL A 113 5.33 -12.41 -13.41
C VAL A 113 5.69 -10.96 -13.68
N GLY A 114 6.95 -10.63 -13.60
CA GLY A 114 7.49 -9.26 -13.66
C GLY A 114 8.59 -9.07 -12.62
N PRO A 115 9.04 -7.82 -12.39
CA PRO A 115 8.71 -6.65 -13.15
C PRO A 115 9.67 -6.37 -14.29
N ASP A 116 9.31 -5.41 -15.13
CA ASP A 116 10.25 -4.63 -15.91
C ASP A 116 10.81 -3.44 -15.11
N ALA A 117 11.56 -2.55 -15.78
CA ALA A 117 12.08 -1.32 -15.20
C ALA A 117 12.11 -0.24 -16.28
N GLU A 118 11.05 0.57 -16.33
CA GLU A 118 10.89 1.65 -17.29
C GLU A 118 10.88 3.00 -16.56
N ALA A 119 11.63 3.99 -17.07
CA ALA A 119 11.56 5.35 -16.56
C ALA A 119 10.15 5.90 -16.79
N THR A 120 9.60 6.61 -15.80
CA THR A 120 8.21 7.08 -15.86
C THR A 120 8.04 8.36 -15.03
N GLU A 121 6.86 8.97 -15.11
CA GLU A 121 6.45 10.05 -14.21
C GLU A 121 5.97 9.48 -12.86
N LYS A 122 5.97 10.32 -11.82
CA LYS A 122 5.64 9.92 -10.44
C LYS A 122 4.25 9.31 -10.28
N ASP A 123 3.29 9.76 -11.08
CA ASP A 123 1.89 9.34 -11.03
C ASP A 123 1.51 8.30 -12.09
N ASP A 124 2.39 7.99 -13.02
CA ASP A 124 2.09 7.09 -14.13
C ASP A 124 2.22 5.63 -13.71
N ILE A 125 1.08 5.04 -13.38
CA ILE A 125 0.92 3.62 -13.07
C ILE A 125 0.26 2.85 -14.21
N ALA A 126 0.20 3.42 -15.42
CA ALA A 126 -0.35 2.71 -16.57
C ALA A 126 0.52 1.51 -16.96
N VAL A 127 -0.13 0.47 -17.44
CA VAL A 127 0.54 -0.71 -18.01
C VAL A 127 0.64 -0.51 -19.51
N THR A 128 1.79 -0.83 -20.11
CA THR A 128 2.05 -0.68 -21.54
C THR A 128 2.17 -2.04 -22.25
N SER A 129 1.70 -2.12 -23.49
CA SER A 129 1.88 -3.31 -24.28
C SER A 129 3.35 -3.67 -24.48
N GLN A 130 4.23 -2.66 -24.61
CA GLN A 130 5.66 -2.86 -24.76
C GLN A 130 6.27 -3.52 -23.52
N GLY A 131 5.96 -3.02 -22.31
CA GLY A 131 6.45 -3.58 -21.06
C GLY A 131 5.94 -5.00 -20.83
N LEU A 132 4.64 -5.25 -21.08
CA LEU A 132 4.08 -6.60 -20.96
C LEU A 132 4.70 -7.58 -21.96
N ASN A 133 4.93 -7.19 -23.20
CA ASN A 133 5.60 -8.05 -24.19
C ASN A 133 7.04 -8.38 -23.76
N TYR A 134 7.79 -7.39 -23.28
CA TYR A 134 9.13 -7.58 -22.73
C TYR A 134 9.13 -8.60 -21.57
N ILE A 135 8.20 -8.44 -20.61
CA ILE A 135 8.05 -9.36 -19.48
C ILE A 135 7.71 -10.77 -19.98
N ALA A 136 6.79 -10.89 -20.94
CA ALA A 136 6.36 -12.16 -21.50
C ALA A 136 7.51 -12.94 -22.18
N GLU A 137 8.34 -12.25 -22.96
CA GLU A 137 9.51 -12.84 -23.61
C GLU A 137 10.53 -13.36 -22.58
N LEU A 138 10.84 -12.56 -21.57
CA LEU A 138 11.81 -12.93 -20.55
C LEU A 138 11.29 -14.02 -19.62
N ALA A 139 10.01 -13.98 -19.24
CA ALA A 139 9.40 -15.01 -18.41
C ALA A 139 9.48 -16.41 -19.09
N LYS A 140 9.20 -16.47 -20.39
CA LYS A 140 9.30 -17.71 -21.18
C LYS A 140 10.73 -18.28 -21.28
N LYS A 141 11.76 -17.43 -21.17
CA LYS A 141 13.15 -17.91 -21.10
C LYS A 141 13.43 -18.66 -19.80
N SER A 142 12.82 -18.23 -18.68
CA SER A 142 12.99 -18.85 -17.37
C SER A 142 12.03 -20.02 -17.15
N VAL A 143 10.80 -19.90 -17.61
CA VAL A 143 9.72 -20.89 -17.47
C VAL A 143 9.03 -21.04 -18.84
N PRO A 144 9.55 -21.89 -19.74
CA PRO A 144 9.02 -22.05 -21.11
C PRO A 144 7.54 -22.43 -21.16
N SER A 145 7.06 -23.16 -20.16
CA SER A 145 5.68 -23.65 -20.06
C SER A 145 4.69 -22.64 -19.48
N ILE A 146 5.13 -21.39 -19.19
CA ILE A 146 4.25 -20.39 -18.61
C ILE A 146 3.14 -19.98 -19.58
N ASP A 147 1.90 -20.07 -19.14
CA ASP A 147 0.74 -19.65 -19.92
C ASP A 147 0.23 -18.29 -19.41
N LEU A 148 0.55 -17.22 -20.13
CA LEU A 148 0.14 -15.86 -19.80
C LEU A 148 -1.33 -15.58 -20.17
N SER A 149 -2.03 -16.47 -20.90
CA SER A 149 -3.48 -16.34 -21.14
C SER A 149 -4.29 -16.52 -19.85
N LEU A 150 -3.70 -17.15 -18.83
CA LEU A 150 -4.27 -17.25 -17.49
C LEU A 150 -4.16 -15.95 -16.68
N SER A 151 -3.73 -14.84 -17.28
CA SER A 151 -3.66 -13.54 -16.58
C SER A 151 -5.06 -13.06 -16.18
N ILE A 152 -5.26 -12.86 -14.89
CA ILE A 152 -6.49 -12.30 -14.32
C ILE A 152 -6.38 -10.80 -14.11
N ARG A 153 -5.15 -10.27 -14.06
CA ARG A 153 -4.88 -8.84 -13.86
C ARG A 153 -3.48 -8.47 -14.30
N ASN A 154 -3.36 -7.27 -14.88
CA ASN A 154 -2.09 -6.58 -15.06
C ASN A 154 -2.08 -5.34 -14.17
N PHE A 155 -0.93 -4.99 -13.63
CA PHE A 155 -0.77 -3.78 -12.82
C PHE A 155 0.65 -3.26 -12.87
N ALA A 156 0.84 -2.02 -12.50
CA ALA A 156 2.14 -1.39 -12.36
C ALA A 156 2.27 -0.65 -11.05
N GLY A 157 3.50 -0.46 -10.60
CA GLY A 157 3.86 0.37 -9.47
C GLY A 157 5.10 1.20 -9.77
N VAL A 158 5.18 2.38 -9.18
CA VAL A 158 6.31 3.30 -9.36
C VAL A 158 7.28 3.17 -8.20
N ARG A 159 8.55 2.94 -8.52
CA ARG A 159 9.64 2.88 -7.54
C ARG A 159 10.23 4.26 -7.32
N ALA A 160 10.47 4.60 -6.07
CA ALA A 160 11.12 5.84 -5.66
C ALA A 160 12.65 5.72 -5.73
N ASN A 161 13.22 5.47 -6.92
CA ASN A 161 14.68 5.52 -7.05
C ASN A 161 15.16 6.95 -6.80
N SER A 162 16.31 7.08 -6.16
CA SER A 162 16.93 8.38 -5.92
C SER A 162 18.22 8.54 -6.75
N THR A 163 18.76 9.75 -6.76
CA THR A 163 20.11 10.02 -7.29
C THR A 163 21.22 9.46 -6.40
N GLU A 164 20.87 9.03 -5.18
CA GLU A 164 21.77 8.28 -4.29
C GLU A 164 21.51 6.78 -4.47
N ASP A 165 22.54 5.95 -4.34
CA ASP A 165 22.44 4.51 -4.60
C ASP A 165 21.67 3.76 -3.53
N ASP A 166 21.66 4.25 -2.29
CA ASP A 166 21.04 3.62 -1.14
C ASP A 166 19.81 4.39 -0.63
N PHE A 167 19.15 3.85 0.36
CA PHE A 167 18.07 4.52 1.10
C PHE A 167 18.60 5.76 1.82
N ILE A 168 17.84 6.83 1.76
CA ILE A 168 18.14 8.09 2.42
C ILE A 168 17.39 8.10 3.75
N ILE A 169 18.08 7.80 4.85
CA ILE A 169 17.54 7.76 6.20
C ILE A 169 18.39 8.67 7.08
N ARG A 170 18.02 9.95 7.18
CA ARG A 170 18.80 10.94 7.92
C ARG A 170 18.01 12.18 8.30
N GLU A 171 18.46 12.86 9.33
CA GLU A 171 17.97 14.21 9.66
C GLU A 171 18.44 15.22 8.60
N VAL A 172 17.58 16.17 8.26
CA VAL A 172 17.91 17.27 7.34
C VAL A 172 18.68 18.34 8.13
N PRO A 173 19.95 18.63 7.78
CA PRO A 173 20.82 19.50 8.58
C PRO A 173 20.23 20.89 8.84
N GLU A 174 19.59 21.48 7.82
CA GLU A 174 18.99 22.81 7.89
C GLU A 174 17.63 22.84 8.60
N SER A 175 17.10 21.66 8.96
CA SER A 175 15.74 21.52 9.50
C SER A 175 15.70 20.51 10.62
N LYS A 176 16.24 20.90 11.78
CA LYS A 176 16.33 20.06 12.96
C LYS A 176 14.98 19.45 13.35
N GLY A 177 14.95 18.13 13.60
CA GLY A 177 13.72 17.39 13.88
C GLY A 177 12.93 17.00 12.62
N PHE A 178 13.42 17.35 11.42
CA PHE A 178 12.88 16.86 10.15
C PHE A 178 13.78 15.74 9.62
N ILE A 179 13.21 14.56 9.44
CA ILE A 179 13.94 13.33 9.10
C ILE A 179 13.42 12.81 7.77
N ASP A 180 14.32 12.58 6.80
CA ASP A 180 14.00 11.95 5.54
C ASP A 180 14.06 10.42 5.63
N PHE A 181 13.06 9.78 5.05
CA PHE A 181 13.00 8.39 4.65
C PHE A 181 12.68 8.35 3.15
N ALA A 182 13.68 8.59 2.33
CA ALA A 182 13.54 8.78 0.88
C ALA A 182 14.33 7.74 0.09
N GLY A 183 14.05 7.63 -1.21
CA GLY A 183 14.72 6.65 -2.08
C GLY A 183 14.42 5.19 -1.72
N ILE A 184 13.37 4.94 -0.94
CA ILE A 184 13.02 3.61 -0.47
C ILE A 184 12.29 2.85 -1.57
N LYS A 185 13.01 1.94 -2.18
CA LYS A 185 12.57 0.98 -3.20
C LYS A 185 12.67 -0.44 -2.63
N SER A 186 12.57 -1.48 -3.46
CA SER A 186 12.80 -2.85 -2.98
C SER A 186 14.20 -3.00 -2.36
N PRO A 187 14.32 -3.59 -1.16
CA PRO A 187 13.33 -4.34 -0.38
C PRO A 187 12.64 -3.53 0.75
N GLY A 188 12.21 -2.30 0.51
CA GLY A 188 11.69 -1.37 1.53
C GLY A 188 10.58 -1.94 2.43
N LEU A 189 9.65 -2.72 1.88
CA LEU A 189 8.58 -3.30 2.69
C LEU A 189 9.10 -4.28 3.75
N SER A 190 9.99 -5.20 3.38
CA SER A 190 10.59 -6.14 4.32
C SER A 190 11.58 -5.48 5.29
N ALA A 191 12.21 -4.36 4.90
CA ALA A 191 13.09 -3.56 5.75
C ALA A 191 12.32 -2.58 6.68
N SER A 192 11.00 -2.47 6.56
CA SER A 192 10.20 -1.44 7.25
C SER A 192 10.30 -1.48 8.78
N PHE A 193 10.48 -2.66 9.37
CA PHE A 193 10.67 -2.79 10.82
C PHE A 193 12.00 -2.17 11.26
N ALA A 194 13.11 -2.51 10.59
CA ALA A 194 14.43 -1.92 10.88
C ALA A 194 14.42 -0.40 10.61
N MET A 195 13.70 0.06 9.59
CA MET A 195 13.49 1.50 9.35
C MET A 195 12.71 2.17 10.48
N GLY A 196 11.72 1.48 11.08
CA GLY A 196 11.02 1.97 12.27
C GLY A 196 11.97 2.14 13.47
N GLU A 197 12.89 1.21 13.70
CA GLU A 197 13.91 1.32 14.74
C GLU A 197 14.89 2.47 14.45
N ALA A 198 15.34 2.62 13.19
CA ALA A 198 16.17 3.73 12.77
C ALA A 198 15.47 5.08 12.97
N ALA A 199 14.15 5.14 12.73
CA ALA A 199 13.36 6.35 12.99
C ALA A 199 13.37 6.74 14.47
N LEU A 200 13.21 5.77 15.38
CA LEU A 200 13.28 6.02 16.83
C LEU A 200 14.63 6.55 17.22
N MET A 201 15.72 5.93 16.76
CA MET A 201 17.11 6.37 17.06
C MET A 201 17.37 7.80 16.56
N LEU A 202 16.90 8.15 15.36
CA LEU A 202 17.06 9.50 14.81
C LEU A 202 16.22 10.54 15.56
N LEU A 203 15.01 10.19 15.95
CA LEU A 203 14.14 11.06 16.75
C LEU A 203 14.72 11.32 18.13
N GLU A 204 15.25 10.29 18.80
CA GLU A 204 15.92 10.42 20.09
C GLU A 204 17.15 11.32 19.99
N LYS A 205 18.00 11.11 18.97
CA LYS A 205 19.14 11.97 18.67
C LYS A 205 18.73 13.42 18.37
N ALA A 206 17.57 13.62 17.74
CA ALA A 206 17.00 14.95 17.49
C ALA A 206 16.40 15.60 18.74
N GLY A 207 16.29 14.85 19.84
CA GLY A 207 15.85 15.35 21.16
C GLY A 207 14.45 14.88 21.59
N LEU A 208 13.84 13.91 20.88
CA LEU A 208 12.58 13.32 21.34
C LEU A 208 12.84 12.45 22.58
N HIS A 209 12.13 12.72 23.67
CA HIS A 209 12.12 11.81 24.81
C HIS A 209 11.22 10.62 24.52
N ILE A 210 11.80 9.40 24.54
CA ILE A 210 11.09 8.17 24.20
C ILE A 210 10.79 7.38 25.48
N GLU A 211 9.52 7.07 25.68
CA GLU A 211 9.05 6.22 26.77
C GLU A 211 8.35 4.98 26.23
N GLN A 212 8.63 3.84 26.84
CA GLN A 212 7.93 2.60 26.49
C GLN A 212 6.48 2.62 26.97
N LYS A 213 5.55 2.31 26.08
CA LYS A 213 4.13 2.23 26.44
C LYS A 213 3.87 1.12 27.44
N LYS A 214 3.16 1.42 28.53
CA LYS A 214 2.71 0.42 29.51
C LYS A 214 1.75 -0.62 28.92
N ARG A 215 0.97 -0.24 27.92
CA ARG A 215 0.05 -1.11 27.17
C ARG A 215 0.31 -0.92 25.69
N PHE A 216 0.70 -1.97 25.02
CA PHE A 216 0.95 -2.01 23.59
C PHE A 216 0.15 -3.15 22.96
N ILE A 217 -0.53 -2.87 21.85
CA ILE A 217 -1.25 -3.88 21.07
C ILE A 217 -0.38 -4.24 19.88
N ASP A 218 0.24 -5.41 19.94
CA ASP A 218 1.14 -5.95 18.93
C ASP A 218 0.43 -6.81 17.89
N THR A 219 -0.75 -7.33 18.21
CA THR A 219 -1.50 -8.24 17.37
C THR A 219 -2.93 -7.75 17.12
N ARG A 220 -3.46 -8.12 15.98
CA ARG A 220 -4.85 -7.89 15.60
C ARG A 220 -5.46 -9.18 15.09
N LYS A 221 -6.47 -9.69 15.79
CA LYS A 221 -7.23 -10.83 15.29
C LYS A 221 -7.94 -10.47 13.99
N LYS A 222 -7.75 -11.29 12.97
CA LYS A 222 -8.47 -11.23 11.71
C LYS A 222 -9.06 -12.61 11.45
N ILE A 223 -10.37 -12.68 11.30
CA ILE A 223 -11.04 -13.90 10.91
C ILE A 223 -10.87 -14.09 9.41
N ARG A 224 -10.39 -15.24 9.00
CA ARG A 224 -10.35 -15.70 7.61
C ARG A 224 -11.17 -16.97 7.53
N PHE A 225 -12.43 -16.84 7.14
CA PHE A 225 -13.41 -17.91 7.17
C PHE A 225 -12.94 -19.17 6.45
N LYS A 226 -12.30 -19.01 5.28
CA LYS A 226 -11.80 -20.15 4.48
C LYS A 226 -10.72 -21.00 5.19
N GLU A 227 -9.99 -20.41 6.13
CA GLU A 227 -8.88 -21.05 6.86
C GLU A 227 -9.33 -21.78 8.12
N LEU A 228 -10.58 -21.58 8.57
CA LEU A 228 -11.14 -22.20 9.76
C LEU A 228 -11.51 -23.68 9.54
N SER A 229 -11.42 -24.47 10.58
CA SER A 229 -11.96 -25.85 10.60
C SER A 229 -13.48 -25.84 10.47
N GLU A 230 -14.08 -26.97 10.10
CA GLU A 230 -15.53 -27.09 9.97
C GLU A 230 -16.29 -26.84 11.29
N GLN A 231 -15.68 -27.20 12.42
CA GLN A 231 -16.25 -26.94 13.74
C GLN A 231 -16.24 -25.44 14.07
N GLU A 232 -15.12 -24.75 13.81
CA GLU A 232 -15.01 -23.32 14.02
C GLU A 232 -15.95 -22.54 13.08
N LYS A 233 -16.09 -22.94 11.82
CA LYS A 233 -17.05 -22.35 10.87
C LYS A 233 -18.48 -22.48 11.40
N LYS A 234 -18.90 -23.68 11.85
CA LYS A 234 -20.23 -23.91 12.41
C LYS A 234 -20.47 -23.04 13.63
N GLN A 235 -19.53 -22.98 14.57
CA GLN A 235 -19.65 -22.15 15.76
C GLN A 235 -19.73 -20.66 15.38
N LEU A 236 -18.87 -20.19 14.50
CA LEU A 236 -18.84 -18.79 14.05
C LEU A 236 -20.15 -18.37 13.37
N ILE A 237 -20.75 -19.26 12.55
CA ILE A 237 -22.03 -18.99 11.90
C ILE A 237 -23.17 -18.95 12.92
N LYS A 238 -23.11 -19.80 13.95
CA LYS A 238 -24.09 -19.79 15.05
C LYS A 238 -24.03 -18.50 15.85
N ASP A 239 -22.82 -18.00 16.11
CA ASP A 239 -22.60 -16.77 16.86
C ASP A 239 -22.90 -15.51 16.01
N ASN A 240 -22.66 -15.57 14.70
CA ASN A 240 -22.94 -14.49 13.77
C ASN A 240 -23.28 -15.07 12.38
N TYR A 241 -24.54 -15.08 12.05
CA TYR A 241 -25.08 -15.66 10.81
C TYR A 241 -24.51 -15.03 9.53
N THR A 242 -23.96 -13.81 9.59
CA THR A 242 -23.38 -13.15 8.42
C THR A 242 -22.15 -13.88 7.88
N TYR A 243 -21.47 -14.67 8.70
CA TYR A 243 -20.39 -15.56 8.27
C TYR A 243 -20.89 -16.78 7.48
N GLY A 244 -22.19 -17.10 7.51
CA GLY A 244 -22.81 -18.11 6.67
C GLY A 244 -23.17 -17.62 5.25
N ARG A 245 -23.03 -16.34 4.97
CA ARG A 245 -23.36 -15.74 3.68
C ARG A 245 -22.11 -15.45 2.86
N VAL A 246 -21.79 -16.32 1.90
CA VAL A 246 -20.66 -16.12 0.99
C VAL A 246 -21.00 -15.05 -0.05
N VAL A 247 -20.25 -13.96 -0.06
CA VAL A 247 -20.36 -12.84 -1.01
C VAL A 247 -19.41 -13.04 -2.19
N CYS A 248 -18.12 -13.26 -1.94
CA CYS A 248 -17.14 -13.58 -2.99
C CYS A 248 -16.90 -15.09 -3.05
N ARG A 249 -17.41 -15.75 -4.09
CA ARG A 249 -17.29 -17.22 -4.23
C ARG A 249 -15.87 -17.65 -4.61
N CYS A 250 -15.16 -16.88 -5.44
CA CYS A 250 -13.79 -17.21 -5.88
C CYS A 250 -12.83 -17.29 -4.70
N GLU A 251 -12.97 -16.37 -3.74
CA GLU A 251 -12.09 -16.27 -2.56
C GLU A 251 -12.75 -16.79 -1.27
N THR A 252 -13.99 -17.26 -1.35
CA THR A 252 -14.77 -17.72 -0.19
C THR A 252 -14.87 -16.66 0.92
N ILE A 253 -15.11 -15.40 0.51
CA ILE A 253 -15.26 -14.29 1.47
C ILE A 253 -16.72 -14.12 1.84
N THR A 254 -16.96 -14.08 3.15
CA THR A 254 -18.29 -13.94 3.74
C THR A 254 -18.70 -12.49 3.96
N GLU A 255 -20.00 -12.26 4.10
CA GLU A 255 -20.55 -10.98 4.52
C GLU A 255 -19.96 -10.52 5.87
N GLY A 256 -19.79 -11.45 6.82
CA GLY A 256 -19.20 -11.18 8.13
C GLY A 256 -17.79 -10.61 8.04
N GLU A 257 -16.94 -11.13 7.12
CA GLU A 257 -15.58 -10.58 6.90
C GLU A 257 -15.62 -9.16 6.30
N ILE A 258 -16.56 -8.90 5.39
CA ILE A 258 -16.75 -7.56 4.80
C ILE A 258 -17.22 -6.58 5.86
N LEU A 259 -18.22 -6.96 6.67
CA LEU A 259 -18.71 -6.14 7.78
C LEU A 259 -17.62 -5.87 8.82
N ALA A 260 -16.78 -6.87 9.13
CA ALA A 260 -15.63 -6.67 10.01
C ALA A 260 -14.62 -5.66 9.42
N ALA A 261 -14.42 -5.66 8.11
CA ALA A 261 -13.58 -4.66 7.43
C ALA A 261 -14.20 -3.25 7.50
N LEU A 262 -15.51 -3.13 7.29
CA LEU A 262 -16.26 -1.87 7.39
C LEU A 262 -16.26 -1.30 8.82
N ASN A 263 -16.31 -2.15 9.83
CA ASN A 263 -16.26 -1.76 11.24
C ASN A 263 -14.81 -1.55 11.77
N SER A 264 -13.79 -1.68 10.92
CA SER A 264 -12.41 -1.45 11.35
C SER A 264 -12.18 0.03 11.71
N ILE A 265 -11.15 0.30 12.54
CA ILE A 265 -10.79 1.67 12.97
C ILE A 265 -10.56 2.58 11.74
N ILE A 266 -9.92 2.05 10.70
CA ILE A 266 -9.74 2.75 9.41
C ILE A 266 -10.75 2.16 8.42
N LYS A 267 -11.93 2.74 8.37
CA LYS A 267 -13.02 2.27 7.52
C LYS A 267 -12.66 2.38 6.03
N PRO A 268 -12.90 1.33 5.24
CA PRO A 268 -12.82 1.44 3.78
C PRO A 268 -14.00 2.28 3.25
N VAL A 269 -13.75 3.04 2.20
CA VAL A 269 -14.74 3.90 1.52
C VAL A 269 -14.82 3.61 0.01
N SER A 270 -14.26 2.49 -0.43
CA SER A 270 -14.21 2.09 -1.84
C SER A 270 -14.27 0.57 -1.96
N VAL A 271 -14.60 0.06 -3.13
CA VAL A 271 -14.65 -1.37 -3.43
C VAL A 271 -13.25 -2.01 -3.24
N ASP A 272 -12.22 -1.38 -3.77
CA ASP A 272 -10.83 -1.85 -3.59
C ASP A 272 -10.34 -1.65 -2.15
N GLY A 273 -10.93 -0.74 -1.40
CA GLY A 273 -10.73 -0.63 0.05
C GLY A 273 -11.19 -1.88 0.80
N ILE A 274 -12.32 -2.47 0.44
CA ILE A 274 -12.79 -3.78 0.94
C ILE A 274 -11.87 -4.90 0.45
N LYS A 275 -11.60 -4.93 -0.86
CA LYS A 275 -10.72 -5.91 -1.50
C LYS A 275 -9.36 -6.04 -0.79
N ARG A 276 -8.71 -4.91 -0.50
CA ARG A 276 -7.41 -4.90 0.21
C ARG A 276 -7.49 -5.36 1.66
N ARG A 277 -8.68 -5.39 2.27
CA ARG A 277 -8.85 -5.83 3.68
C ARG A 277 -9.25 -7.29 3.82
N CYS A 278 -10.08 -7.79 2.93
CA CYS A 278 -10.62 -9.15 3.06
C CYS A 278 -10.53 -9.99 1.77
N ASN A 279 -9.88 -9.52 0.71
CA ASN A 279 -9.70 -10.19 -0.57
C ASN A 279 -10.98 -10.36 -1.41
N ALA A 280 -12.11 -9.77 -1.03
CA ALA A 280 -13.31 -9.79 -1.86
C ALA A 280 -13.03 -9.12 -3.23
N GLY A 281 -13.21 -9.86 -4.33
CA GLY A 281 -12.93 -9.37 -5.68
C GLY A 281 -11.49 -9.62 -6.18
N MET A 282 -10.67 -10.38 -5.44
CA MET A 282 -9.30 -10.73 -5.87
C MET A 282 -9.20 -11.97 -6.75
N GLY A 283 -10.23 -12.82 -6.77
CA GLY A 283 -10.22 -14.05 -7.56
C GLY A 283 -10.42 -13.81 -9.06
N ARG A 284 -10.49 -14.90 -9.81
CA ARG A 284 -10.54 -14.95 -11.28
C ARG A 284 -11.45 -13.90 -11.94
N CYS A 285 -12.66 -13.67 -11.42
CA CYS A 285 -13.61 -12.73 -12.00
C CYS A 285 -13.32 -11.26 -11.66
N GLN A 286 -12.30 -10.95 -10.86
CA GLN A 286 -11.89 -9.60 -10.47
C GLN A 286 -13.06 -8.70 -10.02
N GLY A 287 -14.00 -9.27 -9.26
CA GLY A 287 -15.16 -8.55 -8.74
C GLY A 287 -16.43 -8.65 -9.59
N GLY A 288 -16.36 -9.24 -10.80
CA GLY A 288 -17.50 -9.27 -11.74
C GLY A 288 -18.81 -9.79 -11.15
N PHE A 289 -18.75 -10.71 -10.16
CA PHE A 289 -19.97 -11.22 -9.52
C PHE A 289 -20.20 -10.67 -8.10
N CYS A 290 -19.15 -10.31 -7.36
CA CYS A 290 -19.32 -9.89 -5.98
C CYS A 290 -19.41 -8.36 -5.81
N SER A 291 -18.93 -7.53 -6.76
CA SER A 291 -18.95 -6.07 -6.63
C SER A 291 -20.35 -5.49 -6.37
N PRO A 292 -21.45 -5.92 -7.02
CA PRO A 292 -22.78 -5.39 -6.70
C PRO A 292 -23.18 -5.61 -5.25
N ARG A 293 -22.82 -6.77 -4.67
CA ARG A 293 -23.09 -7.05 -3.26
C ARG A 293 -22.19 -6.25 -2.32
N VAL A 294 -20.93 -6.06 -2.68
CA VAL A 294 -19.98 -5.21 -1.93
C VAL A 294 -20.47 -3.75 -1.93
N ILE A 295 -20.92 -3.24 -3.09
CA ILE A 295 -21.50 -1.89 -3.23
C ILE A 295 -22.71 -1.77 -2.31
N LYS A 296 -23.64 -2.72 -2.35
CA LYS A 296 -24.81 -2.72 -1.46
C LYS A 296 -24.41 -2.66 0.02
N LEU A 297 -23.41 -3.43 0.44
CA LEU A 297 -22.93 -3.39 1.83
C LEU A 297 -22.28 -2.05 2.20
N LEU A 298 -21.61 -1.38 1.26
CA LEU A 298 -21.09 -0.01 1.44
C LEU A 298 -22.24 0.99 1.63
N MET A 299 -23.32 0.86 0.83
CA MET A 299 -24.54 1.69 0.97
C MET A 299 -25.26 1.42 2.31
N ASP A 300 -25.46 0.17 2.68
CA ASP A 300 -26.07 -0.22 3.94
C ASP A 300 -25.23 0.30 5.15
N PHE A 301 -23.95 0.59 4.92
CA PHE A 301 -23.03 1.15 5.89
C PHE A 301 -22.99 2.71 5.87
N GLY A 302 -23.81 3.35 5.03
CA GLY A 302 -24.06 4.79 4.99
C GLY A 302 -23.26 5.58 3.96
N LEU A 303 -22.75 4.93 2.89
CA LEU A 303 -22.22 5.65 1.73
C LEU A 303 -23.34 5.85 0.71
N GLU A 304 -23.45 7.05 0.16
CA GLU A 304 -24.37 7.30 -0.96
C GLU A 304 -23.83 6.66 -2.25
N TYR A 305 -24.72 6.27 -3.13
CA TYR A 305 -24.41 5.47 -4.31
C TYR A 305 -23.44 6.18 -5.28
N ASP A 306 -23.58 7.48 -5.43
CA ASP A 306 -22.74 8.37 -6.26
C ASP A 306 -21.38 8.69 -5.61
N GLU A 307 -21.23 8.44 -4.31
CA GLU A 307 -19.95 8.57 -3.58
C GLU A 307 -19.06 7.33 -3.67
N ILE A 308 -19.61 6.18 -4.09
CA ILE A 308 -18.86 4.93 -4.11
C ILE A 308 -17.85 4.92 -5.25
N MET A 309 -16.59 4.78 -4.86
CA MET A 309 -15.46 4.70 -5.77
C MET A 309 -14.95 3.27 -5.93
N GLN A 310 -14.39 2.96 -7.10
CA GLN A 310 -13.67 1.71 -7.29
C GLN A 310 -12.44 1.67 -6.38
N ASP A 311 -11.60 2.69 -6.43
CA ASP A 311 -10.34 2.75 -5.67
C ASP A 311 -10.07 4.14 -5.05
N LYS A 312 -9.58 5.08 -5.83
CA LYS A 312 -9.16 6.43 -5.41
C LYS A 312 -10.13 7.50 -5.91
N ASN A 313 -9.94 8.71 -5.41
CA ASN A 313 -10.75 9.85 -5.83
C ASN A 313 -10.79 9.99 -7.36
N GLY A 314 -11.97 10.17 -7.90
CA GLY A 314 -12.24 10.25 -9.35
C GLY A 314 -12.53 8.89 -10.03
N SER A 315 -12.41 7.75 -9.33
CA SER A 315 -12.79 6.43 -9.86
C SER A 315 -14.21 6.03 -9.45
N TYR A 316 -15.17 6.92 -9.66
CA TYR A 316 -16.58 6.66 -9.35
C TYR A 316 -17.11 5.50 -10.17
N ILE A 317 -17.92 4.64 -9.55
CA ILE A 317 -18.54 3.49 -10.23
C ILE A 317 -19.65 3.97 -11.13
N ILE A 318 -20.31 5.06 -10.74
CA ILE A 318 -21.36 5.69 -11.53
C ILE A 318 -20.81 6.98 -12.14
N ALA A 319 -20.86 7.04 -13.46
CA ALA A 319 -20.38 8.19 -14.22
C ALA A 319 -21.49 9.22 -14.54
N GLY A 320 -22.74 8.91 -14.24
CA GLY A 320 -23.91 9.77 -14.48
C GLY A 320 -25.20 8.94 -14.59
N GLU A 321 -26.31 9.62 -14.57
CA GLU A 321 -27.62 9.05 -14.95
C GLU A 321 -27.77 9.09 -16.48
N LEU A 322 -28.41 8.05 -17.06
CA LEU A 322 -28.72 7.97 -18.49
C LEU A 322 -29.96 8.83 -18.81
#